data_03606107cceaf36e9604e9f492b4d5e9
#
_entry.id   03606107cceaf36e9604e9f492b4d5e9
#
_cell.length_a   1.000
_cell.length_b   1.000
_cell.length_c   1.000
_cell.angle_alpha   90.00
_cell.angle_beta   90.00
_cell.angle_gamma   90.00
#
_symmetry.space_group_name_H-M   'P 1'
#
loop_
_entity.id
_entity.type
_entity.pdbx_description
1 polymer ?
#
loop_
_entity_poly.entity_id
_entity_poly.type
_entity_poly.pdbx_seq_one_letter_code
_entity_poly.pdbx_strand_id
1 'polypeptide(L)'
;MSVLSVQQRLAAAGFTPGKLDGVWGRRTAEAMARARVAGQGASLAWGAKVSADFRAAVFELCERLGLVPDYLMACMAWESGETFSPRIRNGAGSGAVGLIQFMPATARALGTTADALATMTAEQQLVYVERYFKPYAGRLRTLSDHYMAILWPAAIGKPERAQLWDAATRPTTYRQNSGLDINRDRVITKAEAAAKVAAKLERGRQPGALWAN
;
A
#
# COMPACT_ATOMS: atom_id res chain seq x y z
N MET A 1 7.09 -12.47 1.57
CA MET A 1 7.78 -12.52 2.89
C MET A 1 6.78 -12.01 3.93
N SER A 2 6.61 -12.73 5.05
CA SER A 2 5.73 -12.27 6.14
C SER A 2 6.42 -11.21 6.99
N VAL A 3 5.66 -10.41 7.77
CA VAL A 3 6.25 -9.47 8.72
C VAL A 3 7.16 -10.19 9.71
N LEU A 4 6.76 -11.38 10.17
CA LEU A 4 7.57 -12.22 11.06
C LEU A 4 8.92 -12.58 10.42
N SER A 5 8.95 -12.95 9.14
CA SER A 5 10.20 -13.27 8.47
C SER A 5 11.12 -12.04 8.30
N VAL A 6 10.55 -10.84 8.13
CA VAL A 6 11.32 -9.59 8.16
C VAL A 6 11.91 -9.34 9.54
N GLN A 7 11.14 -9.48 10.60
CA GLN A 7 11.62 -9.32 11.98
C GLN A 7 12.75 -10.31 12.30
N GLN A 8 12.60 -11.59 11.89
CA GLN A 8 13.64 -12.62 12.08
C GLN A 8 14.94 -12.26 11.35
N ARG A 9 14.85 -11.80 10.10
CA ARG A 9 16.04 -11.38 9.32
C ARG A 9 16.73 -10.16 9.94
N LEU A 10 15.97 -9.17 10.38
CA LEU A 10 16.50 -8.00 11.07
C LEU A 10 17.23 -8.41 12.36
N ALA A 11 16.64 -9.29 13.16
CA ALA A 11 17.26 -9.81 14.38
C ALA A 11 18.54 -10.59 14.08
N ALA A 12 18.53 -11.46 13.06
CA ALA A 12 19.71 -12.21 12.62
C ALA A 12 20.83 -11.29 12.10
N ALA A 13 20.48 -10.14 11.53
CA ALA A 13 21.44 -9.11 11.09
C ALA A 13 21.88 -8.15 12.21
N GLY A 14 21.51 -8.41 13.49
CA GLY A 14 21.93 -7.62 14.65
C GLY A 14 21.07 -6.38 14.94
N PHE A 15 19.95 -6.21 14.23
CA PHE A 15 19.00 -5.13 14.51
C PHE A 15 17.92 -5.60 15.48
N THR A 16 17.39 -4.69 16.30
CA THR A 16 16.38 -5.00 17.35
C THR A 16 14.97 -4.63 16.89
N PRO A 17 14.24 -5.51 16.16
CA PRO A 17 12.90 -5.21 15.64
C PRO A 17 11.79 -5.23 16.70
N GLY A 18 12.11 -5.51 17.96
CA GLY A 18 11.13 -5.75 19.02
C GLY A 18 10.73 -7.23 19.11
N LYS A 19 9.50 -7.50 19.51
CA LYS A 19 8.96 -8.87 19.55
C LYS A 19 8.89 -9.45 18.12
N LEU A 20 9.20 -10.73 17.99
CA LEU A 20 9.07 -11.48 16.73
C LEU A 20 7.64 -12.07 16.67
N ASP A 21 6.66 -11.22 16.53
CA ASP A 21 5.23 -11.55 16.63
C ASP A 21 4.45 -11.41 15.30
N GLY A 22 5.16 -11.04 14.24
CA GLY A 22 4.55 -10.83 12.93
C GLY A 22 3.75 -9.51 12.83
N VAL A 23 3.84 -8.63 13.84
CA VAL A 23 3.19 -7.32 13.83
C VAL A 23 4.21 -6.25 13.45
N TRP A 24 3.90 -5.45 12.44
CA TRP A 24 4.74 -4.30 12.07
C TRP A 24 4.50 -3.15 13.05
N GLY A 25 5.40 -2.99 14.00
CA GLY A 25 5.37 -1.91 14.97
C GLY A 25 6.54 -0.93 14.80
N ARG A 26 6.56 0.13 15.63
CA ARG A 26 7.60 1.16 15.59
C ARG A 26 9.03 0.58 15.65
N ARG A 27 9.28 -0.38 16.54
CA ARG A 27 10.60 -1.01 16.69
C ARG A 27 11.03 -1.78 15.43
N THR A 28 10.09 -2.45 14.75
CA THR A 28 10.35 -3.14 13.47
C THR A 28 10.70 -2.13 12.38
N ALA A 29 9.95 -1.00 12.30
CA ALA A 29 10.21 0.09 11.37
C ALA A 29 11.60 0.73 11.62
N GLU A 30 11.93 1.05 12.87
CA GLU A 30 13.23 1.61 13.26
C GLU A 30 14.39 0.65 12.95
N ALA A 31 14.21 -0.66 13.19
CA ALA A 31 15.21 -1.67 12.86
C ALA A 31 15.43 -1.79 11.35
N MET A 32 14.35 -1.75 10.57
CA MET A 32 14.42 -1.75 9.10
C MET A 32 15.14 -0.50 8.58
N ALA A 33 14.84 0.67 9.12
CA ALA A 33 15.53 1.92 8.73
C ALA A 33 17.03 1.84 9.03
N ARG A 34 17.43 1.34 10.21
CA ARG A 34 18.84 1.12 10.56
C ARG A 34 19.51 0.10 9.64
N ALA A 35 18.84 -1.00 9.32
CA ALA A 35 19.35 -2.02 8.40
C ALA A 35 19.57 -1.44 6.98
N ARG A 36 18.66 -0.58 6.54
CA ARG A 36 18.80 0.14 5.27
C ARG A 36 20.06 1.02 5.25
N VAL A 37 20.27 1.81 6.31
CA VAL A 37 21.45 2.68 6.44
C VAL A 37 22.74 1.85 6.48
N ALA A 38 22.71 0.68 7.16
CA ALA A 38 23.84 -0.23 7.22
C ALA A 38 24.02 -1.10 5.95
N GLY A 39 23.09 -1.01 4.98
CA GLY A 39 23.14 -1.81 3.76
C GLY A 39 22.87 -3.31 3.97
N GLN A 40 22.25 -3.70 5.09
CA GLN A 40 22.06 -5.11 5.44
C GLN A 40 20.57 -5.48 5.54
N GLY A 41 20.17 -6.55 4.85
CA GLY A 41 18.89 -7.22 5.03
C GLY A 41 17.65 -6.47 4.57
N ALA A 42 17.78 -5.30 3.97
CA ALA A 42 16.65 -4.55 3.43
C ALA A 42 16.14 -5.19 2.14
N SER A 43 14.84 -5.32 2.03
CA SER A 43 14.19 -5.71 0.77
C SER A 43 12.87 -4.95 0.62
N LEU A 44 12.45 -4.75 -0.63
CA LEU A 44 11.21 -4.05 -0.93
C LEU A 44 10.54 -4.69 -2.15
N ALA A 45 9.33 -5.17 -1.96
CA ALA A 45 8.50 -5.61 -3.08
C ALA A 45 8.35 -4.47 -4.09
N TRP A 46 8.50 -4.76 -5.38
CA TRP A 46 8.52 -3.76 -6.46
C TRP A 46 9.69 -2.78 -6.41
N GLY A 47 10.57 -2.87 -5.45
CA GLY A 47 11.67 -1.92 -5.26
C GLY A 47 12.66 -1.89 -6.43
N ALA A 48 12.77 -2.96 -7.23
CA ALA A 48 13.60 -2.98 -8.43
C ALA A 48 12.99 -2.16 -9.60
N LYS A 49 11.72 -1.75 -9.50
CA LYS A 49 11.00 -0.98 -10.52
C LYS A 49 11.02 0.54 -10.27
N VAL A 50 11.61 0.98 -9.19
CA VAL A 50 11.64 2.38 -8.77
C VAL A 50 13.06 2.84 -8.44
N SER A 51 13.28 4.16 -8.39
CA SER A 51 14.58 4.75 -8.07
C SER A 51 15.03 4.45 -6.65
N ALA A 52 16.32 4.65 -6.37
CA ALA A 52 16.86 4.55 -5.01
C ALA A 52 16.21 5.58 -4.08
N ASP A 53 16.00 6.80 -4.56
CA ASP A 53 15.38 7.89 -3.81
C ASP A 53 13.91 7.59 -3.49
N PHE A 54 13.18 6.99 -4.43
CA PHE A 54 11.81 6.54 -4.18
C PHE A 54 11.76 5.46 -3.09
N ARG A 55 12.66 4.44 -3.15
CA ARG A 55 12.75 3.41 -2.09
C ARG A 55 13.03 4.03 -0.73
N ALA A 56 13.99 4.96 -0.68
CA ALA A 56 14.34 5.67 0.54
C ALA A 56 13.13 6.40 1.12
N ALA A 57 12.43 7.19 0.31
CA ALA A 57 11.25 7.93 0.72
C ALA A 57 10.10 7.01 1.18
N VAL A 58 9.91 5.85 0.53
CA VAL A 58 8.91 4.85 0.98
C VAL A 58 9.26 4.29 2.35
N PHE A 59 10.52 3.92 2.60
CA PHE A 59 10.92 3.42 3.92
C PHE A 59 10.69 4.49 5.01
N GLU A 60 11.08 5.73 4.75
CA GLU A 60 10.95 6.84 5.69
C GLU A 60 9.49 7.17 6.02
N LEU A 61 8.62 7.27 5.01
CA LEU A 61 7.21 7.53 5.27
C LEU A 61 6.54 6.37 6.01
N CYS A 62 6.90 5.12 5.68
CA CYS A 62 6.37 3.95 6.36
C CYS A 62 6.82 3.87 7.83
N GLU A 63 8.07 4.26 8.11
CA GLU A 63 8.57 4.39 9.49
C GLU A 63 7.76 5.43 10.28
N ARG A 64 7.59 6.63 9.72
CA ARG A 64 6.82 7.71 10.39
C ARG A 64 5.37 7.33 10.67
N LEU A 65 4.74 6.55 9.78
CA LEU A 65 3.32 6.21 9.88
C LEU A 65 3.05 4.82 10.48
N GLY A 66 4.09 4.01 10.73
CA GLY A 66 3.94 2.63 11.17
C GLY A 66 3.30 1.73 10.11
N LEU A 67 3.60 1.96 8.83
CA LEU A 67 3.13 1.16 7.70
C LEU A 67 4.11 0.05 7.34
N VAL A 68 3.62 -0.98 6.66
CA VAL A 68 4.45 -2.03 6.05
C VAL A 68 4.85 -1.59 4.64
N PRO A 69 6.15 -1.35 4.34
CA PRO A 69 6.58 -0.85 3.03
C PRO A 69 6.10 -1.72 1.86
N ASP A 70 6.23 -3.05 1.95
CA ASP A 70 5.76 -3.98 0.92
C ASP A 70 4.26 -3.84 0.63
N TYR A 71 3.44 -3.56 1.65
CA TYR A 71 1.99 -3.43 1.48
C TYR A 71 1.64 -2.11 0.79
N LEU A 72 2.31 -1.03 1.16
CA LEU A 72 2.14 0.25 0.48
C LEU A 72 2.57 0.15 -1.00
N MET A 73 3.71 -0.50 -1.27
CA MET A 73 4.17 -0.75 -2.64
C MET A 73 3.18 -1.59 -3.44
N ALA A 74 2.58 -2.62 -2.84
CA ALA A 74 1.56 -3.45 -3.51
C ALA A 74 0.29 -2.64 -3.84
N CYS A 75 -0.14 -1.74 -2.93
CA CYS A 75 -1.24 -0.82 -3.21
C CYS A 75 -0.90 0.11 -4.38
N MET A 76 0.27 0.75 -4.35
CA MET A 76 0.70 1.64 -5.44
C MET A 76 0.86 0.88 -6.76
N ALA A 77 1.36 -0.36 -6.74
CA ALA A 77 1.46 -1.19 -7.93
C ALA A 77 0.08 -1.52 -8.53
N TRP A 78 -0.91 -1.77 -7.68
CA TRP A 78 -2.29 -1.99 -8.13
C TRP A 78 -2.88 -0.72 -8.75
N GLU A 79 -2.82 0.40 -8.05
CA GLU A 79 -3.42 1.68 -8.46
C GLU A 79 -2.74 2.31 -9.68
N SER A 80 -1.44 2.14 -9.81
CA SER A 80 -0.67 2.68 -10.95
C SER A 80 -0.49 1.71 -12.12
N GLY A 81 -1.09 0.51 -12.06
CA GLY A 81 -0.86 -0.53 -13.06
C GLY A 81 0.61 -0.99 -13.15
N GLU A 82 1.32 -1.05 -12.01
CA GLU A 82 2.73 -1.44 -11.87
C GLU A 82 3.74 -0.44 -12.46
N THR A 83 3.28 0.71 -12.93
CA THR A 83 4.15 1.72 -13.55
C THR A 83 4.81 2.63 -12.54
N PHE A 84 4.24 2.77 -11.34
CA PHE A 84 4.60 3.78 -10.34
C PHE A 84 4.67 5.21 -10.92
N SER A 85 3.93 5.43 -12.02
CA SER A 85 3.88 6.73 -12.68
C SER A 85 2.98 7.69 -11.92
N PRO A 86 3.46 8.89 -11.57
CA PRO A 86 2.62 9.91 -10.95
C PRO A 86 1.59 10.49 -11.94
N ARG A 87 1.75 10.22 -13.23
CA ARG A 87 0.93 10.80 -14.32
C ARG A 87 -0.22 9.90 -14.76
N ILE A 88 -0.25 8.64 -14.28
CA ILE A 88 -1.28 7.70 -14.74
C ILE A 88 -2.66 8.19 -14.32
N ARG A 89 -3.59 8.19 -15.27
CA ARG A 89 -4.99 8.59 -15.04
C ARG A 89 -5.90 7.40 -15.18
N ASN A 90 -6.97 7.41 -14.40
CA ASN A 90 -8.02 6.40 -14.51
C ASN A 90 -8.71 6.48 -15.87
N GLY A 91 -8.69 5.36 -16.60
CA GLY A 91 -9.29 5.27 -17.95
C GLY A 91 -10.83 5.33 -17.96
N ALA A 92 -11.50 5.15 -16.81
CA ALA A 92 -12.96 5.23 -16.69
C ALA A 92 -13.48 6.67 -16.48
N GLY A 93 -12.61 7.69 -16.62
CA GLY A 93 -13.04 9.09 -16.57
C GLY A 93 -13.32 9.64 -15.16
N SER A 94 -12.93 8.94 -14.09
CA SER A 94 -13.09 9.43 -12.71
C SER A 94 -12.23 10.65 -12.38
N GLY A 95 -11.21 10.94 -13.19
CA GLY A 95 -10.21 11.98 -12.93
C GLY A 95 -9.18 11.60 -11.88
N ALA A 96 -9.19 10.36 -11.40
CA ALA A 96 -8.19 9.86 -10.46
C ALA A 96 -6.79 9.82 -11.11
N VAL A 97 -5.73 10.10 -10.33
CA VAL A 97 -4.37 10.25 -10.85
C VAL A 97 -3.31 9.71 -9.88
N GLY A 98 -2.26 9.14 -10.44
CA GLY A 98 -0.98 8.89 -9.80
C GLY A 98 -0.92 7.63 -8.93
N LEU A 99 0.03 7.64 -7.98
CA LEU A 99 0.51 6.47 -7.25
C LEU A 99 -0.59 5.67 -6.51
N ILE A 100 -1.58 6.35 -5.97
CA ILE A 100 -2.72 5.72 -5.27
C ILE A 100 -4.07 6.14 -5.87
N GLN A 101 -4.07 6.61 -7.11
CA GLN A 101 -5.26 7.09 -7.81
C GLN A 101 -6.03 8.15 -6.99
N PHE A 102 -5.34 9.24 -6.66
CA PHE A 102 -5.95 10.36 -5.96
C PHE A 102 -7.15 10.90 -6.73
N MET A 103 -8.32 10.82 -6.14
CA MET A 103 -9.52 11.48 -6.66
C MET A 103 -9.37 13.01 -6.62
N PRO A 104 -9.98 13.77 -7.56
CA PRO A 104 -9.88 15.23 -7.57
C PRO A 104 -10.31 15.89 -6.25
N ALA A 105 -11.33 15.35 -5.59
CA ALA A 105 -11.77 15.84 -4.26
C ALA A 105 -10.70 15.59 -3.19
N THR A 106 -10.07 14.42 -3.21
CA THR A 106 -8.97 14.06 -2.30
C THR A 106 -7.77 14.97 -2.51
N ALA A 107 -7.38 15.23 -3.77
CA ALA A 107 -6.27 16.14 -4.08
C ALA A 107 -6.52 17.53 -3.49
N ARG A 108 -7.74 18.08 -3.66
CA ARG A 108 -8.12 19.38 -3.06
C ARG A 108 -8.06 19.37 -1.54
N ALA A 109 -8.55 18.31 -0.90
CA ALA A 109 -8.47 18.18 0.56
C ALA A 109 -7.03 18.12 1.09
N LEU A 110 -6.09 17.63 0.26
CA LEU A 110 -4.67 17.60 0.56
C LEU A 110 -3.92 18.90 0.18
N GLY A 111 -4.63 19.93 -0.29
CA GLY A 111 -4.06 21.24 -0.63
C GLY A 111 -3.38 21.27 -2.02
N THR A 112 -3.84 20.43 -2.96
CA THR A 112 -3.32 20.38 -4.33
C THR A 112 -4.44 20.10 -5.35
N THR A 113 -4.09 19.81 -6.60
CA THR A 113 -5.04 19.41 -7.65
C THR A 113 -4.57 18.12 -8.32
N ALA A 114 -5.50 17.41 -8.98
CA ALA A 114 -5.14 16.23 -9.76
C ALA A 114 -4.13 16.56 -10.88
N ASP A 115 -4.25 17.73 -11.51
CA ASP A 115 -3.32 18.16 -12.55
C ASP A 115 -1.94 18.49 -11.97
N ALA A 116 -1.89 19.18 -10.83
CA ALA A 116 -0.62 19.43 -10.15
C ALA A 116 0.07 18.12 -9.73
N LEU A 117 -0.68 17.15 -9.19
CA LEU A 117 -0.14 15.81 -8.88
C LEU A 117 0.44 15.13 -10.13
N ALA A 118 -0.23 15.25 -11.28
CA ALA A 118 0.24 14.65 -12.54
C ALA A 118 1.55 15.25 -13.07
N THR A 119 1.92 16.47 -12.65
CA THR A 119 3.18 17.12 -13.07
C THR A 119 4.36 16.81 -12.14
N MET A 120 4.11 16.23 -10.97
CA MET A 120 5.14 15.88 -9.99
C MET A 120 6.00 14.70 -10.44
N THR A 121 7.18 14.56 -9.83
CA THR A 121 7.89 13.27 -9.84
C THR A 121 7.20 12.29 -8.90
N ALA A 122 7.51 11.00 -9.02
CA ALA A 122 6.95 9.98 -8.13
C ALA A 122 7.35 10.25 -6.66
N GLU A 123 8.58 10.66 -6.42
CA GLU A 123 9.10 11.01 -5.10
C GLU A 123 8.36 12.22 -4.50
N GLN A 124 8.10 13.26 -5.29
CA GLN A 124 7.31 14.42 -4.85
C GLN A 124 5.86 14.01 -4.49
N GLN A 125 5.28 13.09 -5.26
CA GLN A 125 3.92 12.62 -5.01
C GLN A 125 3.83 11.76 -3.73
N LEU A 126 4.92 11.10 -3.28
CA LEU A 126 4.96 10.39 -2.00
C LEU A 126 4.68 11.28 -0.79
N VAL A 127 4.96 12.57 -0.87
CA VAL A 127 4.57 13.54 0.20
C VAL A 127 3.05 13.59 0.37
N TYR A 128 2.30 13.49 -0.73
CA TYR A 128 0.84 13.46 -0.70
C TYR A 128 0.31 12.06 -0.32
N VAL A 129 1.00 11.00 -0.68
CA VAL A 129 0.71 9.64 -0.18
C VAL A 129 0.84 9.61 1.34
N GLU A 130 1.91 10.18 1.90
CA GLU A 130 2.08 10.28 3.35
C GLU A 130 0.95 11.06 4.02
N ARG A 131 0.61 12.25 3.49
CA ARG A 131 -0.51 13.06 4.00
C ARG A 131 -1.84 12.30 3.95
N TYR A 132 -2.07 11.53 2.89
CA TYR A 132 -3.26 10.70 2.73
C TYR A 132 -3.37 9.61 3.79
N PHE A 133 -2.26 8.91 4.07
CA PHE A 133 -2.23 7.81 5.03
C PHE A 133 -2.12 8.26 6.49
N LYS A 134 -1.71 9.51 6.74
CA LYS A 134 -1.49 10.05 8.10
C LYS A 134 -2.67 9.83 9.07
N PRO A 135 -3.95 10.01 8.69
CA PRO A 135 -5.09 9.74 9.58
C PRO A 135 -5.23 8.28 10.01
N TYR A 136 -4.56 7.37 9.32
CA TYR A 136 -4.61 5.92 9.56
C TYR A 136 -3.35 5.39 10.24
N ALA A 137 -2.40 6.26 10.60
CA ALA A 137 -1.13 5.88 11.22
C ALA A 137 -1.34 4.95 12.42
N GLY A 138 -0.57 3.85 12.48
CA GLY A 138 -0.64 2.84 13.54
C GLY A 138 -1.90 1.95 13.53
N ARG A 139 -2.82 2.13 12.58
CA ARG A 139 -4.08 1.38 12.49
C ARG A 139 -4.06 0.29 11.40
N LEU A 140 -3.18 0.40 10.43
CA LEU A 140 -3.12 -0.50 9.27
C LEU A 140 -2.21 -1.69 9.59
N ARG A 141 -2.80 -2.83 9.95
CA ARG A 141 -2.07 -4.01 10.42
C ARG A 141 -1.86 -5.07 9.35
N THR A 142 -2.76 -5.14 8.36
CA THR A 142 -2.75 -6.15 7.30
C THR A 142 -2.63 -5.47 5.94
N LEU A 143 -2.32 -6.26 4.90
CA LEU A 143 -2.37 -5.78 3.51
C LEU A 143 -3.75 -5.23 3.17
N SER A 144 -4.79 -5.97 3.59
CA SER A 144 -6.17 -5.55 3.36
C SER A 144 -6.47 -4.21 4.03
N ASP A 145 -5.97 -3.96 5.26
CA ASP A 145 -6.14 -2.65 5.91
C ASP A 145 -5.49 -1.52 5.13
N HIS A 146 -4.28 -1.74 4.59
CA HIS A 146 -3.61 -0.74 3.75
C HIS A 146 -4.45 -0.43 2.51
N TYR A 147 -4.99 -1.46 1.85
CA TYR A 147 -5.85 -1.24 0.69
C TYR A 147 -7.21 -0.64 1.07
N MET A 148 -7.80 -1.02 2.21
CA MET A 148 -9.03 -0.41 2.69
C MET A 148 -8.88 1.08 2.99
N ALA A 149 -7.70 1.56 3.37
CA ALA A 149 -7.46 3.00 3.51
C ALA A 149 -7.71 3.76 2.20
N ILE A 150 -7.48 3.13 1.05
CA ILE A 150 -7.72 3.70 -0.28
C ILE A 150 -9.16 3.45 -0.73
N LEU A 151 -9.60 2.20 -0.68
CA LEU A 151 -10.86 1.76 -1.27
C LEU A 151 -12.08 2.07 -0.40
N TRP A 152 -12.01 1.72 0.90
CA TRP A 152 -13.15 1.83 1.83
C TRP A 152 -12.69 1.93 3.29
N PRO A 153 -12.30 3.11 3.78
CA PRO A 153 -11.70 3.29 5.12
C PRO A 153 -12.54 2.77 6.29
N ALA A 154 -13.86 2.69 6.14
CA ALA A 154 -14.75 2.12 7.15
C ALA A 154 -14.53 0.63 7.41
N ALA A 155 -13.76 -0.06 6.57
CA ALA A 155 -13.41 -1.47 6.73
C ALA A 155 -12.05 -1.71 7.40
N ILE A 156 -11.30 -0.67 7.71
CA ILE A 156 -10.02 -0.80 8.44
C ILE A 156 -10.26 -1.49 9.78
N GLY A 157 -9.46 -2.51 10.08
CA GLY A 157 -9.55 -3.30 11.30
C GLY A 157 -10.69 -4.33 11.34
N LYS A 158 -11.58 -4.38 10.33
CA LYS A 158 -12.59 -5.43 10.24
C LYS A 158 -11.98 -6.77 9.84
N PRO A 159 -12.59 -7.91 10.21
CA PRO A 159 -12.17 -9.23 9.75
C PRO A 159 -12.17 -9.36 8.24
N GLU A 160 -11.34 -10.24 7.68
CA GLU A 160 -11.24 -10.48 6.23
C GLU A 160 -12.59 -10.92 5.61
N ARG A 161 -13.41 -11.67 6.36
CA ARG A 161 -14.76 -12.08 5.95
C ARG A 161 -15.82 -10.99 6.04
N ALA A 162 -15.46 -9.80 6.52
CA ALA A 162 -16.43 -8.70 6.64
C ALA A 162 -16.96 -8.31 5.27
N GLN A 163 -18.28 -8.32 5.14
CA GLN A 163 -18.99 -7.88 3.95
C GLN A 163 -18.85 -6.36 3.79
N LEU A 164 -18.44 -5.92 2.61
CA LEU A 164 -18.34 -4.52 2.24
C LEU A 164 -19.60 -4.07 1.50
N TRP A 165 -19.94 -4.78 0.45
CA TRP A 165 -21.09 -4.49 -0.40
C TRP A 165 -21.73 -5.79 -0.88
N ASP A 166 -23.03 -5.76 -1.05
CA ASP A 166 -23.80 -6.83 -1.67
C ASP A 166 -24.81 -6.26 -2.68
N ALA A 167 -25.26 -7.12 -3.59
CA ALA A 167 -26.16 -6.72 -4.67
C ALA A 167 -27.59 -6.42 -4.20
N ALA A 168 -28.00 -6.90 -3.02
CA ALA A 168 -29.33 -6.71 -2.50
C ALA A 168 -29.48 -5.38 -1.75
N THR A 169 -28.56 -5.09 -0.83
CA THR A 169 -28.66 -3.91 0.05
C THR A 169 -27.95 -2.68 -0.52
N ARG A 170 -26.91 -2.88 -1.36
CA ARG A 170 -26.12 -1.81 -1.99
C ARG A 170 -25.89 -2.04 -3.48
N PRO A 171 -26.95 -2.15 -4.30
CA PRO A 171 -26.86 -2.59 -5.69
C PRO A 171 -26.00 -1.68 -6.57
N THR A 172 -26.02 -0.39 -6.35
CA THR A 172 -25.21 0.57 -7.13
C THR A 172 -23.73 0.43 -6.83
N THR A 173 -23.34 0.40 -5.54
CA THR A 173 -21.95 0.24 -5.12
C THR A 173 -21.42 -1.14 -5.50
N TYR A 174 -22.25 -2.19 -5.34
CA TYR A 174 -21.89 -3.53 -5.80
C TYR A 174 -21.58 -3.54 -7.30
N ARG A 175 -22.47 -3.00 -8.16
CA ARG A 175 -22.25 -2.96 -9.61
C ARG A 175 -20.96 -2.25 -10.00
N GLN A 176 -20.66 -1.13 -9.34
CA GLN A 176 -19.42 -0.36 -9.58
C GLN A 176 -18.16 -1.15 -9.22
N ASN A 177 -18.26 -2.09 -8.29
CA ASN A 177 -17.16 -2.87 -7.76
C ASN A 177 -17.29 -4.38 -8.06
N SER A 178 -18.22 -4.80 -8.92
CA SER A 178 -18.53 -6.21 -9.19
C SER A 178 -17.34 -7.03 -9.69
N GLY A 179 -16.34 -6.39 -10.28
CA GLY A 179 -15.07 -7.04 -10.64
C GLY A 179 -14.21 -7.49 -9.45
N LEU A 180 -14.61 -7.18 -8.21
CA LEU A 180 -14.00 -7.64 -6.97
C LEU A 180 -14.70 -8.88 -6.38
N ASP A 181 -15.91 -9.19 -6.83
CA ASP A 181 -16.65 -10.41 -6.46
C ASP A 181 -16.03 -11.61 -7.18
N ILE A 182 -15.13 -12.31 -6.50
CA ILE A 182 -14.31 -13.38 -7.08
C ILE A 182 -15.11 -14.67 -7.20
N ASN A 183 -15.87 -15.01 -6.18
CA ASN A 183 -16.66 -16.26 -6.11
C ASN A 183 -18.04 -16.14 -6.77
N ARG A 184 -18.43 -14.91 -7.16
CA ARG A 184 -19.69 -14.57 -7.84
C ARG A 184 -20.95 -14.88 -7.00
N ASP A 185 -20.83 -14.77 -5.68
CA ASP A 185 -21.97 -14.97 -4.78
C ASP A 185 -22.80 -13.69 -4.57
N ARG A 186 -22.44 -12.60 -5.28
CA ARG A 186 -23.07 -11.28 -5.23
C ARG A 186 -22.81 -10.52 -3.91
N VAL A 187 -21.76 -10.91 -3.19
CA VAL A 187 -21.26 -10.26 -1.99
C VAL A 187 -19.78 -9.99 -2.18
N ILE A 188 -19.32 -8.78 -1.87
CA ILE A 188 -17.90 -8.46 -1.89
C ILE A 188 -17.42 -8.35 -0.46
N THR A 189 -16.55 -9.28 -0.06
CA THR A 189 -15.89 -9.28 1.25
C THR A 189 -14.61 -8.43 1.22
N LYS A 190 -14.09 -8.09 2.40
CA LYS A 190 -12.79 -7.39 2.54
C LYS A 190 -11.66 -8.19 1.89
N ALA A 191 -11.64 -9.52 2.08
CA ALA A 191 -10.63 -10.39 1.46
C ALA A 191 -10.68 -10.34 -0.06
N GLU A 192 -11.86 -10.45 -0.65
CA GLU A 192 -12.04 -10.39 -2.11
C GLU A 192 -11.63 -9.03 -2.67
N ALA A 193 -12.04 -7.94 -2.00
CA ALA A 193 -11.64 -6.59 -2.41
C ALA A 193 -10.11 -6.44 -2.43
N ALA A 194 -9.39 -7.03 -1.46
CA ALA A 194 -7.93 -6.96 -1.36
C ALA A 194 -7.18 -8.00 -2.20
N ALA A 195 -7.86 -8.98 -2.79
CA ALA A 195 -7.20 -10.12 -3.46
C ALA A 195 -6.30 -9.69 -4.64
N LYS A 196 -6.72 -8.68 -5.41
CA LYS A 196 -5.90 -8.17 -6.53
C LYS A 196 -4.63 -7.48 -6.02
N VAL A 197 -4.69 -6.79 -4.89
CA VAL A 197 -3.52 -6.20 -4.25
C VAL A 197 -2.61 -7.28 -3.64
N ALA A 198 -3.19 -8.36 -3.11
CA ALA A 198 -2.42 -9.51 -2.64
C ALA A 198 -1.63 -10.16 -3.81
N ALA A 199 -2.26 -10.32 -4.97
CA ALA A 199 -1.56 -10.80 -6.16
C ALA A 199 -0.43 -9.85 -6.59
N LYS A 200 -0.60 -8.51 -6.45
CA LYS A 200 0.49 -7.55 -6.70
C LYS A 200 1.62 -7.70 -5.68
N LEU A 201 1.31 -7.95 -4.41
CA LEU A 201 2.34 -8.19 -3.41
C LEU A 201 3.20 -9.41 -3.76
N GLU A 202 2.57 -10.54 -4.09
CA GLU A 202 3.29 -11.76 -4.47
C GLU A 202 4.13 -11.54 -5.75
N ARG A 203 3.59 -10.85 -6.74
CA ARG A 203 4.35 -10.50 -7.95
C ARG A 203 5.53 -9.57 -7.66
N GLY A 204 5.35 -8.60 -6.77
CA GLY A 204 6.41 -7.65 -6.38
C GLY A 204 7.58 -8.29 -5.63
N ARG A 205 7.36 -9.51 -5.09
CA ARG A 205 8.38 -10.32 -4.40
C ARG A 205 9.16 -11.24 -5.33
N GLN A 206 8.78 -11.33 -6.60
CA GLN A 206 9.46 -12.18 -7.57
C GLN A 206 10.76 -11.55 -8.07
N PRO A 207 11.71 -12.36 -8.57
CA PRO A 207 12.92 -11.88 -9.24
C PRO A 207 12.58 -10.84 -10.32
N GLY A 208 13.38 -9.77 -10.39
CA GLY A 208 13.19 -8.66 -11.34
C GLY A 208 12.16 -7.60 -10.90
N ALA A 209 11.38 -7.85 -9.84
CA ALA A 209 10.55 -6.85 -9.18
C ALA A 209 11.04 -6.57 -7.75
N LEU A 210 11.46 -7.59 -7.02
CA LEU A 210 12.03 -7.46 -5.68
C LEU A 210 13.37 -6.73 -5.73
N TRP A 211 13.50 -5.67 -4.95
CA TRP A 211 14.80 -5.14 -4.58
C TRP A 211 15.25 -5.74 -3.25
N ALA A 212 16.48 -6.20 -3.19
CA ALA A 212 17.12 -6.66 -1.98
C ALA A 212 18.56 -6.16 -1.99
N ASN A 213 19.06 -5.72 -0.81
CA ASN A 213 20.42 -5.24 -0.60
C ASN A 213 21.22 -6.30 0.16
#